data_8a655c38779e27babd3751201b88c147
#
_entry.id   8a655c38779e27babd3751201b88c147
#
_cell.length_a   1.000
_cell.length_b   1.000
_cell.length_c   1.000
_cell.angle_alpha   90.00
_cell.angle_beta   90.00
_cell.angle_gamma   90.00
#
_symmetry.space_group_name_H-M   'P 1'
#
loop_
_entity.id
_entity.type
_entity.pdbx_description
1 polymer ?
#
loop_
_entity_poly.entity_id
_entity_poly.type
_entity_poly.pdbx_seq_one_letter_code
_entity_poly.pdbx_strand_id
1 'polypeptide(L)'
;SIDYDHDAVVGIITSDTMPTDIAYERFTSAGPIALLPRGSEFAFVWSVRATETKQLLNQSDEQFLKQFQDAFGERCGSFTSIREKRSYGLATRIAEQPSEGGIVIVGNASQALHPIAAQGLNLGFRDAWDLAEVCRHAHIDNLISTKTATAFRKKRRWDRLQTTLFSTGLNHLFSNKAPGIRGLRGLGLLGLDLIPLAKKILLRQLIFGPKL
;
A
#
# COMPACT_ATOMS: atom_id res chain seq x y z
N SER A 1 16.33 -2.66 5.43
CA SER A 1 14.98 -2.29 5.89
C SER A 1 14.90 -0.79 6.16
N ILE A 2 13.74 -0.20 5.91
CA ILE A 2 13.44 1.20 6.24
C ILE A 2 12.26 1.16 7.21
N ASP A 3 12.45 1.68 8.42
CA ASP A 3 11.38 1.88 9.39
C ASP A 3 10.82 3.30 9.23
N TYR A 4 9.50 3.46 9.26
CA TYR A 4 8.87 4.75 9.04
C TYR A 4 8.45 5.45 10.33
N ASP A 5 8.68 4.83 11.49
CA ASP A 5 8.19 5.31 12.79
C ASP A 5 6.67 5.59 12.81
N HIS A 6 5.95 4.79 12.02
CA HIS A 6 4.50 4.85 11.88
C HIS A 6 3.89 3.46 12.00
N ASP A 7 2.66 3.42 12.49
CA ASP A 7 1.82 2.23 12.51
C ASP A 7 0.61 2.40 11.60
N ALA A 8 0.12 1.31 11.04
CA ALA A 8 -1.20 1.24 10.45
C ALA A 8 -2.20 0.80 11.51
N VAL A 9 -3.10 1.68 11.91
CA VAL A 9 -4.28 1.33 12.68
C VAL A 9 -5.36 0.91 11.69
N VAL A 10 -5.88 -0.30 11.87
CA VAL A 10 -6.90 -0.89 10.99
C VAL A 10 -8.14 -1.28 11.78
N GLY A 11 -9.27 -1.33 11.13
CA GLY A 11 -10.53 -1.75 11.74
C GLY A 11 -11.68 -1.63 10.77
N ILE A 12 -12.89 -1.80 11.32
CA ILE A 12 -14.15 -1.65 10.59
C ILE A 12 -14.89 -0.46 11.18
N ILE A 13 -15.39 0.41 10.32
CA ILE A 13 -16.14 1.60 10.73
C ILE A 13 -17.44 1.72 9.94
N THR A 14 -18.50 2.14 10.61
CA THR A 14 -19.81 2.37 10.01
C THR A 14 -20.05 3.86 9.89
N SER A 15 -20.71 4.28 8.83
CA SER A 15 -21.17 5.64 8.60
C SER A 15 -22.70 5.69 8.52
N ASP A 16 -23.29 6.86 8.78
CA ASP A 16 -24.69 7.15 8.52
C ASP A 16 -25.02 7.17 7.01
N THR A 17 -24.01 7.28 6.17
CA THR A 17 -24.13 7.19 4.71
C THR A 17 -23.66 5.82 4.23
N MET A 18 -24.47 5.14 3.42
CA MET A 18 -24.13 3.85 2.84
C MET A 18 -22.87 3.95 1.98
N PRO A 19 -21.91 3.01 2.14
CA PRO A 19 -20.77 2.92 1.24
C PRO A 19 -21.20 2.75 -0.22
N THR A 20 -20.52 3.44 -1.09
CA THR A 20 -20.56 3.22 -2.54
C THR A 20 -19.43 2.28 -2.94
N ASP A 21 -19.36 1.87 -4.22
CA ASP A 21 -18.24 1.08 -4.74
C ASP A 21 -16.94 1.89 -4.91
N ILE A 22 -16.80 2.97 -4.14
CA ILE A 22 -15.65 3.89 -4.21
C ILE A 22 -14.78 3.72 -2.97
N ALA A 23 -13.52 3.40 -3.19
CA ALA A 23 -12.49 3.49 -2.17
C ALA A 23 -11.96 4.93 -2.08
N TYR A 24 -11.71 5.38 -0.86
CA TYR A 24 -11.18 6.71 -0.61
C TYR A 24 -9.80 6.61 0.03
N GLU A 25 -8.89 7.49 -0.38
CA GLU A 25 -7.62 7.69 0.31
C GLU A 25 -7.42 9.19 0.54
N ARG A 26 -7.27 9.56 1.81
CA ARG A 26 -7.01 10.93 2.22
C ARG A 26 -5.61 11.03 2.80
N PHE A 27 -4.81 11.89 2.22
CA PHE A 27 -3.48 12.20 2.74
C PHE A 27 -3.58 13.30 3.79
N THR A 28 -3.18 12.98 5.02
CA THR A 28 -3.12 13.93 6.14
C THR A 28 -1.68 14.23 6.51
N SER A 29 -1.47 15.23 7.37
CA SER A 29 -0.13 15.56 7.90
C SER A 29 0.46 14.50 8.82
N ALA A 30 -0.39 13.62 9.37
CA ALA A 30 0.01 12.51 10.23
C ALA A 30 0.22 11.21 9.43
N GLY A 31 -0.32 11.12 8.23
CA GLY A 31 -0.25 9.95 7.35
C GLY A 31 -1.53 9.75 6.55
N PRO A 32 -1.56 8.81 5.62
CA PRO A 32 -2.75 8.51 4.83
C PRO A 32 -3.83 7.78 5.66
N ILE A 33 -5.08 8.03 5.28
CA ILE A 33 -6.26 7.29 5.74
C ILE A 33 -6.94 6.72 4.51
N ALA A 34 -7.02 5.40 4.43
CA ALA A 34 -7.79 4.69 3.40
C ALA A 34 -9.11 4.19 3.98
N LEU A 35 -10.20 4.38 3.23
CA LEU A 35 -11.51 3.78 3.47
C LEU A 35 -11.87 2.89 2.29
N LEU A 36 -12.14 1.63 2.58
CA LEU A 36 -12.44 0.60 1.60
C LEU A 36 -13.87 0.10 1.83
N PRO A 37 -14.78 0.19 0.85
CA PRO A 37 -16.15 -0.29 1.02
C PRO A 37 -16.18 -1.80 1.27
N ARG A 38 -17.01 -2.21 2.25
CA ARG A 38 -17.21 -3.61 2.66
C ARG A 38 -18.68 -3.85 3.02
N GLY A 39 -19.49 -4.08 2.03
CA GLY A 39 -20.95 -4.19 2.22
C GLY A 39 -21.53 -2.88 2.74
N SER A 40 -22.16 -2.88 3.92
CA SER A 40 -22.72 -1.69 4.56
C SER A 40 -21.73 -0.91 5.44
N GLU A 41 -20.47 -1.32 5.49
CA GLU A 41 -19.43 -0.76 6.35
C GLU A 41 -18.20 -0.37 5.52
N PHE A 42 -17.24 0.28 6.16
CA PHE A 42 -15.91 0.49 5.60
C PHE A 42 -14.85 -0.27 6.40
N ALA A 43 -13.93 -0.94 5.74
CA ALA A 43 -12.63 -1.24 6.31
C ALA A 43 -11.76 0.01 6.21
N PHE A 44 -11.02 0.36 7.27
CA PHE A 44 -10.10 1.49 7.22
C PHE A 44 -8.66 1.07 7.52
N VAL A 45 -7.74 1.83 6.96
CA VAL A 45 -6.31 1.80 7.26
C VAL A 45 -5.88 3.23 7.54
N TRP A 46 -5.50 3.52 8.77
CA TRP A 46 -5.04 4.84 9.19
C TRP A 46 -3.58 4.79 9.61
N SER A 47 -2.72 5.45 8.86
CA SER A 47 -1.31 5.59 9.22
C SER A 47 -1.17 6.69 10.28
N VAL A 48 -0.62 6.35 11.44
CA VAL A 48 -0.38 7.26 12.56
C VAL A 48 1.06 7.08 13.06
N ARG A 49 1.58 8.04 13.81
CA ARG A 49 2.90 7.89 14.43
C ARG A 49 2.89 6.76 15.44
N ALA A 50 3.94 5.96 15.49
CA ALA A 50 4.05 4.84 16.43
C ALA A 50 3.90 5.28 17.90
N THR A 51 4.37 6.49 18.23
CA THR A 51 4.22 7.11 19.55
C THR A 51 2.78 7.42 19.96
N GLU A 52 1.88 7.62 18.97
CA GLU A 52 0.47 7.98 19.18
C GLU A 52 -0.45 6.76 19.16
N THR A 53 0.01 5.63 18.62
CA THR A 53 -0.80 4.42 18.37
C THR A 53 -1.43 3.87 19.64
N LYS A 54 -0.64 3.72 20.71
CA LYS A 54 -1.12 3.16 21.98
C LYS A 54 -2.22 4.04 22.60
N GLN A 55 -2.04 5.35 22.57
CA GLN A 55 -3.04 6.29 23.07
C GLN A 55 -4.32 6.21 22.23
N LEU A 56 -4.20 6.18 20.90
CA LEU A 56 -5.33 6.10 19.98
C LEU A 56 -6.15 4.81 20.17
N LEU A 57 -5.49 3.67 20.34
CA LEU A 57 -6.18 2.38 20.55
C LEU A 57 -6.87 2.28 21.90
N ASN A 58 -6.38 2.98 22.93
CA ASN A 58 -6.95 2.98 24.27
C ASN A 58 -8.09 4.00 24.47
N GLN A 59 -8.37 4.83 23.47
CA GLN A 59 -9.52 5.74 23.51
C GLN A 59 -10.85 4.99 23.50
N SER A 60 -11.88 5.62 24.10
CA SER A 60 -13.26 5.19 23.91
C SER A 60 -13.63 5.24 22.43
N ASP A 61 -14.62 4.47 22.03
CA ASP A 61 -15.09 4.46 20.63
C ASP A 61 -15.56 5.85 20.17
N GLU A 62 -16.23 6.61 21.05
CA GLU A 62 -16.63 7.99 20.77
C GLU A 62 -15.43 8.92 20.48
N GLN A 63 -14.40 8.86 21.33
CA GLN A 63 -13.20 9.67 21.16
C GLN A 63 -12.45 9.32 19.88
N PHE A 64 -12.35 8.01 19.60
CA PHE A 64 -11.72 7.53 18.37
C PHE A 64 -12.48 8.00 17.14
N LEU A 65 -13.82 7.83 17.11
CA LEU A 65 -14.68 8.22 15.99
C LEU A 65 -14.59 9.72 15.73
N LYS A 66 -14.59 10.54 16.79
CA LYS A 66 -14.41 11.99 16.65
C LYS A 66 -13.05 12.32 16.03
N GLN A 67 -11.96 11.75 16.54
CA GLN A 67 -10.62 12.01 16.02
C GLN A 67 -10.47 11.50 14.58
N PHE A 68 -11.08 10.35 14.25
CA PHE A 68 -11.11 9.81 12.90
C PHE A 68 -11.89 10.71 11.95
N GLN A 69 -13.07 11.20 12.37
CA GLN A 69 -13.91 12.14 11.62
C GLN A 69 -13.15 13.44 11.32
N ASP A 70 -12.51 14.03 12.35
CA ASP A 70 -11.71 15.25 12.20
C ASP A 70 -10.56 15.06 11.19
N ALA A 71 -9.92 13.89 11.21
CA ALA A 71 -8.83 13.57 10.31
C ALA A 71 -9.31 13.25 8.88
N PHE A 72 -10.39 12.47 8.74
CA PHE A 72 -10.91 12.06 7.43
C PHE A 72 -11.82 13.10 6.80
N GLY A 73 -12.65 13.81 7.57
CA GLY A 73 -13.65 14.77 7.10
C GLY A 73 -15.01 14.12 6.80
N GLU A 74 -15.92 14.90 6.22
CA GLU A 74 -17.35 14.56 6.11
C GLU A 74 -17.75 13.89 4.78
N ARG A 75 -16.81 13.58 3.91
CA ARG A 75 -17.10 13.08 2.55
C ARG A 75 -17.89 11.77 2.52
N CYS A 76 -17.78 10.96 3.56
CA CYS A 76 -18.47 9.68 3.70
C CYS A 76 -19.56 9.72 4.78
N GLY A 77 -20.10 10.89 5.11
CA GLY A 77 -21.05 11.08 6.20
C GLY A 77 -20.38 11.06 7.58
N SER A 78 -21.19 10.88 8.63
CA SER A 78 -20.74 10.83 10.02
C SER A 78 -20.46 9.38 10.43
N PHE A 79 -19.28 9.14 11.01
CA PHE A 79 -18.93 7.80 11.48
C PHE A 79 -19.63 7.51 12.82
N THR A 80 -20.38 6.40 12.85
CA THR A 80 -21.30 6.10 13.95
C THR A 80 -20.85 4.95 14.85
N SER A 81 -20.09 4.01 14.32
CA SER A 81 -19.55 2.90 15.13
C SER A 81 -18.22 2.40 14.61
N ILE A 82 -17.46 1.75 15.49
CA ILE A 82 -16.16 1.17 15.17
C ILE A 82 -15.99 -0.18 15.86
N ARG A 83 -15.30 -1.11 15.22
CA ARG A 83 -14.94 -2.42 15.77
C ARG A 83 -13.62 -2.94 15.23
N GLU A 84 -13.06 -3.94 15.91
CA GLU A 84 -11.85 -4.66 15.47
C GLU A 84 -10.60 -3.76 15.33
N LYS A 85 -10.43 -2.76 16.21
CA LYS A 85 -9.23 -1.90 16.19
C LYS A 85 -7.97 -2.71 16.45
N ARG A 86 -7.00 -2.67 15.51
CA ARG A 86 -5.67 -3.30 15.62
C ARG A 86 -4.61 -2.38 15.05
N SER A 87 -3.35 -2.57 15.42
CA SER A 87 -2.22 -1.86 14.82
C SER A 87 -1.13 -2.79 14.34
N TYR A 88 -0.42 -2.34 13.32
CA TYR A 88 0.72 -3.03 12.73
C TYR A 88 1.82 -2.02 12.40
N GLY A 89 3.05 -2.28 12.82
CA GLY A 89 4.19 -1.43 12.50
C GLY A 89 4.44 -1.34 10.99
N LEU A 90 4.70 -0.13 10.50
CA LEU A 90 4.95 0.13 9.09
C LEU A 90 6.45 0.19 8.81
N ALA A 91 6.93 -0.74 7.99
CA ALA A 91 8.30 -0.75 7.52
C ALA A 91 8.37 -1.25 6.08
N THR A 92 9.32 -0.73 5.31
CA THR A 92 9.71 -1.38 4.05
C THR A 92 10.83 -2.36 4.35
N ARG A 93 10.60 -3.62 4.04
CA ARG A 93 11.58 -4.71 4.18
C ARG A 93 11.77 -5.38 2.83
N ILE A 94 13.00 -5.49 2.38
CA ILE A 94 13.34 -6.11 1.11
C ILE A 94 14.40 -7.16 1.38
N ALA A 95 14.15 -8.41 0.96
CA ALA A 95 15.13 -9.46 1.04
C ALA A 95 16.28 -9.16 0.08
N GLU A 96 17.51 -9.18 0.58
CA GLU A 96 18.74 -8.96 -0.22
C GLU A 96 18.88 -10.05 -1.28
N GLN A 97 18.61 -11.28 -0.86
CA GLN A 97 18.71 -12.46 -1.73
C GLN A 97 17.35 -13.19 -1.75
N PRO A 98 16.40 -12.75 -2.59
CA PRO A 98 15.08 -13.37 -2.67
C PRO A 98 15.10 -14.77 -3.31
N SER A 99 16.26 -15.25 -3.72
CA SER A 99 16.47 -16.61 -4.23
C SER A 99 17.90 -17.08 -3.98
N GLU A 100 18.06 -18.19 -3.29
CA GLU A 100 19.34 -18.82 -2.98
C GLU A 100 19.18 -20.32 -2.83
N GLY A 101 20.20 -21.10 -3.25
CA GLY A 101 20.23 -22.55 -3.04
C GLY A 101 19.01 -23.32 -3.59
N GLY A 102 18.35 -22.80 -4.65
CA GLY A 102 17.13 -23.39 -5.18
C GLY A 102 15.86 -22.97 -4.48
N ILE A 103 15.94 -22.15 -3.41
CA ILE A 103 14.78 -21.59 -2.71
C ILE A 103 14.44 -20.23 -3.33
N VAL A 104 13.16 -19.98 -3.56
CA VAL A 104 12.63 -18.71 -4.03
C VAL A 104 11.59 -18.21 -3.04
N ILE A 105 11.76 -16.98 -2.53
CA ILE A 105 10.78 -16.31 -1.68
C ILE A 105 9.99 -15.29 -2.50
N VAL A 106 8.68 -15.20 -2.26
CA VAL A 106 7.74 -14.36 -3.02
C VAL A 106 6.83 -13.56 -2.08
N GLY A 107 6.17 -12.53 -2.63
CA GLY A 107 5.24 -11.70 -1.88
C GLY A 107 5.90 -11.00 -0.68
N ASN A 108 5.20 -10.89 0.44
CA ASN A 108 5.68 -10.18 1.63
C ASN A 108 6.95 -10.76 2.24
N ALA A 109 7.23 -12.06 2.07
CA ALA A 109 8.49 -12.66 2.50
C ALA A 109 9.69 -12.11 1.70
N SER A 110 9.47 -11.76 0.43
CA SER A 110 10.47 -11.18 -0.46
C SER A 110 10.56 -9.65 -0.31
N GLN A 111 9.43 -8.99 -0.19
CA GLN A 111 9.32 -7.54 -0.01
C GLN A 111 8.02 -7.13 0.69
N ALA A 112 8.13 -6.49 1.83
CA ALA A 112 7.04 -5.78 2.47
C ALA A 112 7.21 -4.28 2.19
N LEU A 113 6.21 -3.64 1.61
CA LEU A 113 6.24 -2.22 1.25
C LEU A 113 5.31 -1.40 2.14
N HIS A 114 5.56 -0.09 2.22
CA HIS A 114 4.61 0.83 2.82
C HIS A 114 3.26 0.76 2.08
N PRO A 115 2.11 0.70 2.79
CA PRO A 115 0.79 0.47 2.17
C PRO A 115 0.26 1.64 1.35
N ILE A 116 0.93 2.80 1.33
CA ILE A 116 0.47 4.04 0.68
C ILE A 116 0.03 3.90 -0.78
N ALA A 117 0.51 2.91 -1.48
CA ALA A 117 0.14 2.66 -2.88
C ALA A 117 -0.60 1.33 -3.07
N ALA A 118 -0.94 0.64 -1.97
CA ALA A 118 -1.60 -0.68 -1.98
C ALA A 118 -0.92 -1.73 -2.90
N GLN A 119 0.41 -1.64 -3.11
CA GLN A 119 1.13 -2.44 -4.10
C GLN A 119 1.60 -3.81 -3.60
N GLY A 120 1.52 -4.08 -2.29
CA GLY A 120 2.04 -5.33 -1.73
C GLY A 120 1.41 -6.58 -2.35
N LEU A 121 0.09 -6.60 -2.46
CA LEU A 121 -0.66 -7.70 -3.07
C LEU A 121 -0.37 -7.82 -4.57
N ASN A 122 -0.34 -6.70 -5.29
CA ASN A 122 -0.05 -6.67 -6.73
C ASN A 122 1.35 -7.21 -7.03
N LEU A 123 2.36 -6.84 -6.22
CA LEU A 123 3.69 -7.41 -6.33
C LEU A 123 3.70 -8.92 -6.08
N GLY A 124 2.96 -9.39 -5.07
CA GLY A 124 2.85 -10.81 -4.77
C GLY A 124 2.23 -11.60 -5.93
N PHE A 125 1.17 -11.10 -6.55
CA PHE A 125 0.58 -11.73 -7.73
C PHE A 125 1.54 -11.73 -8.92
N ARG A 126 2.24 -10.63 -9.17
CA ARG A 126 3.25 -10.58 -10.23
C ARG A 126 4.45 -11.50 -9.94
N ASP A 127 4.84 -11.66 -8.66
CA ASP A 127 5.85 -12.65 -8.26
C ASP A 127 5.39 -14.07 -8.61
N ALA A 128 4.15 -14.43 -8.23
CA ALA A 128 3.60 -15.76 -8.50
C ALA A 128 3.51 -16.04 -10.00
N TRP A 129 3.01 -15.07 -10.78
CA TRP A 129 2.92 -15.18 -12.24
C TRP A 129 4.29 -15.39 -12.89
N ASP A 130 5.25 -14.53 -12.57
CA ASP A 130 6.59 -14.60 -13.15
C ASP A 130 7.34 -15.87 -12.74
N LEU A 131 7.14 -16.34 -11.52
CA LEU A 131 7.70 -17.62 -11.07
C LEU A 131 7.10 -18.79 -11.86
N ALA A 132 5.78 -18.84 -12.00
CA ALA A 132 5.10 -19.85 -12.79
C ALA A 132 5.60 -19.86 -14.25
N GLU A 133 5.77 -18.68 -14.85
CA GLU A 133 6.29 -18.57 -16.22
C GLU A 133 7.74 -19.07 -16.35
N VAL A 134 8.61 -18.71 -15.40
CA VAL A 134 9.99 -19.19 -15.38
C VAL A 134 10.04 -20.72 -15.17
N CYS A 135 9.21 -21.27 -14.28
CA CYS A 135 9.13 -22.71 -14.06
C CYS A 135 8.59 -23.47 -15.28
N ARG A 136 7.63 -22.90 -15.99
CA ARG A 136 7.09 -23.49 -17.24
C ARG A 136 8.15 -23.63 -18.34
N HIS A 137 9.11 -22.73 -18.39
CA HIS A 137 10.23 -22.80 -19.34
C HIS A 137 11.40 -23.65 -18.86
N ALA A 138 11.45 -24.01 -17.59
CA ALA A 138 12.42 -24.95 -17.06
C ALA A 138 11.99 -26.38 -17.37
N HIS A 139 12.94 -27.25 -17.73
CA HIS A 139 12.65 -28.69 -17.85
C HIS A 139 12.15 -29.25 -16.52
N ILE A 140 11.13 -30.13 -16.60
CA ILE A 140 10.40 -30.67 -15.43
C ILE A 140 11.34 -31.26 -14.37
N ASP A 141 12.46 -31.86 -14.77
CA ASP A 141 13.45 -32.47 -13.88
C ASP A 141 14.30 -31.46 -13.08
N ASN A 142 14.19 -30.15 -13.38
CA ASN A 142 14.95 -29.06 -12.77
C ASN A 142 14.03 -27.90 -12.31
N LEU A 143 12.86 -28.22 -11.80
CA LEU A 143 11.79 -27.25 -11.48
C LEU A 143 12.25 -26.10 -10.59
N ILE A 144 13.18 -26.30 -9.67
CA ILE A 144 13.81 -25.23 -8.89
C ILE A 144 15.31 -25.47 -8.84
N SER A 145 15.99 -25.15 -9.91
CA SER A 145 17.45 -25.10 -9.96
C SER A 145 17.95 -23.70 -9.65
N THR A 146 19.21 -23.57 -9.32
CA THR A 146 19.88 -22.27 -9.16
C THR A 146 19.72 -21.38 -10.40
N LYS A 147 19.64 -21.96 -11.60
CA LYS A 147 19.42 -21.22 -12.86
C LYS A 147 18.00 -20.65 -12.92
N THR A 148 16.97 -21.42 -12.54
CA THR A 148 15.58 -20.98 -12.47
C THR A 148 15.40 -19.85 -11.45
N ALA A 149 15.99 -20.01 -10.27
CA ALA A 149 15.96 -19.00 -9.22
C ALA A 149 16.65 -17.69 -9.67
N THR A 150 17.77 -17.80 -10.38
CA THR A 150 18.49 -16.64 -10.94
C THR A 150 17.69 -15.95 -12.04
N ALA A 151 17.04 -16.71 -12.93
CA ALA A 151 16.18 -16.18 -13.99
C ALA A 151 14.98 -15.41 -13.39
N PHE A 152 14.33 -15.98 -12.37
CA PHE A 152 13.26 -15.31 -11.64
C PHE A 152 13.73 -13.99 -11.00
N ARG A 153 14.85 -14.01 -10.28
CA ARG A 153 15.42 -12.81 -9.67
C ARG A 153 15.70 -11.71 -10.69
N LYS A 154 16.32 -12.04 -11.84
CA LYS A 154 16.60 -11.10 -12.92
C LYS A 154 15.32 -10.50 -13.50
N LYS A 155 14.28 -11.33 -13.70
CA LYS A 155 12.98 -10.95 -14.23
C LYS A 155 12.25 -9.96 -13.32
N ARG A 156 12.33 -10.17 -11.98
CA ARG A 156 11.62 -9.36 -10.98
C ARG A 156 12.35 -8.08 -10.55
N ARG A 157 13.66 -7.97 -10.82
CA ARG A 157 14.52 -6.89 -10.29
C ARG A 157 13.98 -5.49 -10.58
N TRP A 158 13.61 -5.22 -11.82
CA TRP A 158 13.14 -3.90 -12.23
C TRP A 158 11.76 -3.56 -11.65
N ASP A 159 10.82 -4.48 -11.67
CA ASP A 159 9.49 -4.28 -11.12
C ASP A 159 9.55 -3.98 -9.61
N ARG A 160 10.34 -4.75 -8.87
CA ARG A 160 10.57 -4.50 -7.44
C ARG A 160 11.18 -3.13 -7.19
N LEU A 161 12.24 -2.80 -7.92
CA LEU A 161 12.91 -1.50 -7.77
C LEU A 161 11.94 -0.34 -8.04
N GLN A 162 11.24 -0.36 -9.16
CA GLN A 162 10.32 0.70 -9.55
C GLN A 162 9.17 0.84 -8.54
N THR A 163 8.56 -0.28 -8.13
CA THR A 163 7.46 -0.26 -7.17
C THR A 163 7.92 0.24 -5.79
N THR A 164 9.11 -0.14 -5.37
CA THR A 164 9.71 0.34 -4.11
C THR A 164 9.99 1.84 -4.17
N LEU A 165 10.63 2.32 -5.24
CA LEU A 165 10.91 3.74 -5.43
C LEU A 165 9.62 4.56 -5.52
N PHE A 166 8.60 4.05 -6.21
CA PHE A 166 7.30 4.70 -6.30
C PHE A 166 6.63 4.83 -4.92
N SER A 167 6.54 3.72 -4.18
CA SER A 167 5.93 3.72 -2.83
C SER A 167 6.69 4.61 -1.85
N THR A 168 8.03 4.53 -1.83
CA THR A 168 8.87 5.39 -0.99
C THR A 168 8.78 6.85 -1.41
N GLY A 169 8.78 7.13 -2.71
CA GLY A 169 8.63 8.47 -3.27
C GLY A 169 7.29 9.11 -2.92
N LEU A 170 6.19 8.36 -3.02
CA LEU A 170 4.87 8.82 -2.58
C LEU A 170 4.88 9.14 -1.09
N ASN A 171 5.41 8.23 -0.25
CA ASN A 171 5.48 8.47 1.19
C ASN A 171 6.26 9.76 1.49
N HIS A 172 7.44 9.95 0.89
CA HIS A 172 8.22 11.17 1.02
C HIS A 172 7.49 12.42 0.53
N LEU A 173 6.83 12.32 -0.62
CA LEU A 173 6.10 13.45 -1.20
C LEU A 173 4.95 13.88 -0.29
N PHE A 174 4.18 12.92 0.26
CA PHE A 174 3.00 13.23 1.07
C PHE A 174 3.31 13.55 2.54
N SER A 175 4.41 13.03 3.09
CA SER A 175 4.87 13.35 4.45
C SER A 175 5.65 14.66 4.54
N ASN A 176 6.10 15.23 3.43
CA ASN A 176 6.92 16.44 3.42
C ASN A 176 6.08 17.69 3.71
N LYS A 177 6.52 18.49 4.70
CA LYS A 177 5.84 19.72 5.16
C LYS A 177 6.42 20.99 4.54
N ALA A 178 7.41 20.91 3.63
CA ALA A 178 8.05 22.08 3.07
C ALA A 178 7.05 23.00 2.31
N PRO A 179 7.18 24.32 2.44
CA PRO A 179 6.36 25.26 1.71
C PRO A 179 6.43 25.03 0.20
N GLY A 180 5.30 25.09 -0.49
CA GLY A 180 5.20 24.85 -1.94
C GLY A 180 4.97 23.40 -2.35
N ILE A 181 5.46 22.39 -1.61
CA ILE A 181 5.21 20.96 -1.94
C ILE A 181 3.72 20.61 -1.88
N ARG A 182 2.97 21.26 -0.98
CA ARG A 182 1.51 21.09 -0.91
C ARG A 182 0.82 21.54 -2.21
N GLY A 183 1.24 22.66 -2.79
CA GLY A 183 0.73 23.13 -4.08
C GLY A 183 1.10 22.19 -5.22
N LEU A 184 2.36 21.77 -5.29
CA LEU A 184 2.85 20.81 -6.30
C LEU A 184 2.11 19.47 -6.25
N ARG A 185 1.80 18.94 -5.05
CA ARG A 185 0.97 17.73 -4.89
C ARG A 185 -0.42 17.93 -5.48
N GLY A 186 -1.07 19.06 -5.15
CA GLY A 186 -2.39 19.40 -5.67
C GLY A 186 -2.39 19.49 -7.20
N LEU A 187 -1.40 20.19 -7.78
CA LEU A 187 -1.24 20.31 -9.23
C LEU A 187 -0.95 18.95 -9.88
N GLY A 188 -0.14 18.09 -9.25
CA GLY A 188 0.15 16.75 -9.74
C GLY A 188 -1.09 15.86 -9.79
N LEU A 189 -1.89 15.87 -8.73
CA LEU A 189 -3.16 15.12 -8.67
C LEU A 189 -4.18 15.68 -9.68
N LEU A 190 -4.30 17.00 -9.79
CA LEU A 190 -5.15 17.65 -10.78
C LEU A 190 -4.72 17.30 -12.21
N GLY A 191 -3.41 17.32 -12.49
CA GLY A 191 -2.87 16.91 -13.78
C GLY A 191 -3.20 15.46 -14.12
N LEU A 192 -3.10 14.55 -13.16
CA LEU A 192 -3.51 13.14 -13.35
C LEU A 192 -5.01 13.03 -13.61
N ASP A 193 -5.83 13.87 -12.99
CA ASP A 193 -7.29 13.83 -13.19
C ASP A 193 -7.70 14.42 -14.55
N LEU A 194 -7.04 15.50 -14.98
CA LEU A 194 -7.32 16.19 -16.24
C LEU A 194 -6.71 15.50 -17.47
N ILE A 195 -5.70 14.63 -17.31
CA ILE A 195 -5.03 13.94 -18.43
C ILE A 195 -5.36 12.46 -18.39
N PRO A 196 -6.42 12.00 -19.11
CA PRO A 196 -6.88 10.59 -19.06
C PRO A 196 -5.79 9.60 -19.46
N LEU A 197 -4.91 9.98 -20.39
CA LEU A 197 -3.81 9.13 -20.86
C LEU A 197 -2.79 8.89 -19.75
N ALA A 198 -2.40 9.93 -18.99
CA ALA A 198 -1.48 9.81 -17.85
C ALA A 198 -2.07 8.91 -16.75
N LYS A 199 -3.35 9.11 -16.44
CA LYS A 199 -4.10 8.28 -15.48
C LYS A 199 -4.13 6.82 -15.93
N LYS A 200 -4.42 6.54 -17.20
CA LYS A 200 -4.46 5.19 -17.77
C LYS A 200 -3.09 4.51 -17.71
N ILE A 201 -2.00 5.22 -18.07
CA ILE A 201 -0.63 4.70 -18.01
C ILE A 201 -0.27 4.36 -16.56
N LEU A 202 -0.52 5.29 -15.62
CA LEU A 202 -0.24 5.07 -14.20
C LEU A 202 -1.00 3.86 -13.66
N LEU A 203 -2.32 3.76 -13.89
CA LEU A 203 -3.15 2.65 -13.46
C LEU A 203 -2.64 1.32 -14.01
N ARG A 204 -2.32 1.28 -15.31
CA ARG A 204 -1.78 0.09 -15.97
C ARG A 204 -0.46 -0.34 -15.35
N GLN A 205 0.44 0.59 -15.08
CA GLN A 205 1.72 0.31 -14.42
C GLN A 205 1.54 -0.20 -12.98
N LEU A 206 0.60 0.36 -12.22
CA LEU A 206 0.31 -0.07 -10.85
C LEU A 206 -0.28 -1.49 -10.80
N ILE A 207 -1.13 -1.86 -11.76
CA ILE A 207 -1.79 -3.17 -11.78
C ILE A 207 -0.86 -4.24 -12.37
N PHE A 208 -0.30 -3.99 -13.56
CA PHE A 208 0.42 -4.99 -14.34
C PHE A 208 1.95 -4.90 -14.21
N GLY A 209 2.47 -3.82 -13.63
CA GLY A 209 3.90 -3.57 -13.54
C GLY A 209 4.50 -2.98 -14.84
N PRO A 210 5.85 -2.87 -14.89
CA PRO A 210 6.55 -2.18 -16.00
C PRO A 210 6.61 -2.97 -17.31
N LYS A 211 6.03 -4.16 -17.35
CA LYS A 211 6.01 -4.99 -18.56
C LYS A 211 4.79 -4.64 -19.41
N LEU A 212 5.02 -3.77 -20.32
CA LEU A 212 4.10 -3.51 -21.44
C LEU A 212 4.88 -3.19 -22.70
#